data_97e0cbd37095bc526d5f7308829be66d
#
_entry.id   97e0cbd37095bc526d5f7308829be66d
#
_cell.length_a   1.000
_cell.length_b   1.000
_cell.length_c   1.000
_cell.angle_alpha   90.00
_cell.angle_beta   90.00
_cell.angle_gamma   90.00
#
_symmetry.space_group_name_H-M   'P 1'
#
loop_
_entity.id
_entity.type
_entity.pdbx_description
1 polymer ?
#
loop_
_entity_poly.entity_id
_entity_poly.type
_entity_poly.pdbx_seq_one_letter_code
_entity_poly.pdbx_strand_id
1 'polypeptide(L)'
;LKTINPKTKNQSRVWNEYQRGQNLLCHGVAGTGKTFLSIYLALQSILEQQFKRLTIIRSVVATRDMGFLPGNQAQKSKVYEGPYYSICNELFGRGDAYELLKLKDMIKFTSTSFIRGTTIENNVILVDECQNMTFHELDTIITRLGRNCRIIFCGDFRQSDLQKEEDRNGLRKFMNVIKNMKGM
;
A
#
# COMPACT_ATOMS: atom_id res chain seq x y z
N LEU A 1 16.93 6.97 -7.78
CA LEU A 1 15.90 6.01 -8.19
C LEU A 1 16.25 5.48 -9.57
N LYS A 2 16.35 4.15 -9.73
CA LYS A 2 16.57 3.51 -11.02
C LYS A 2 15.40 3.76 -11.95
N THR A 3 15.67 3.91 -13.24
CA THR A 3 14.61 3.94 -14.26
C THR A 3 14.11 2.53 -14.49
N ILE A 4 12.80 2.32 -14.36
CA ILE A 4 12.14 1.06 -14.71
C ILE A 4 11.12 1.30 -15.82
N ASN A 5 10.78 0.25 -16.55
CA ASN A 5 9.73 0.28 -17.56
C ASN A 5 8.70 -0.81 -17.28
N PRO A 6 7.42 -0.56 -17.56
CA PRO A 6 6.40 -1.59 -17.44
C PRO A 6 6.68 -2.74 -18.43
N LYS A 7 6.59 -3.98 -17.93
CA LYS A 7 6.88 -5.20 -18.72
C LYS A 7 5.64 -5.83 -19.34
N THR A 8 4.46 -5.45 -18.89
CA THR A 8 3.18 -6.00 -19.37
C THR A 8 2.18 -4.90 -19.68
N LYS A 9 1.16 -5.23 -20.49
CA LYS A 9 0.06 -4.31 -20.80
C LYS A 9 -0.64 -3.78 -19.53
N ASN A 10 -0.85 -4.64 -18.53
CA ASN A 10 -1.48 -4.25 -17.27
C ASN A 10 -0.60 -3.29 -16.46
N GLN A 11 0.71 -3.52 -16.42
CA GLN A 11 1.65 -2.60 -15.77
C GLN A 11 1.69 -1.24 -16.50
N SER A 12 1.65 -1.24 -17.83
CA SER A 12 1.56 -0.01 -18.63
C SER A 12 0.26 0.75 -18.35
N ARG A 13 -0.87 0.04 -18.18
CA ARG A 13 -2.13 0.65 -17.80
C ARG A 13 -2.07 1.30 -16.42
N VAL A 14 -1.55 0.60 -15.41
CA VAL A 14 -1.33 1.15 -14.06
C VAL A 14 -0.48 2.41 -14.12
N TRP A 15 0.61 2.38 -14.86
CA TRP A 15 1.49 3.53 -15.06
C TRP A 15 0.75 4.73 -15.65
N ASN A 16 0.07 4.53 -16.78
CA ASN A 16 -0.63 5.60 -17.48
C ASN A 16 -1.76 6.20 -16.64
N GLU A 17 -2.55 5.39 -15.94
CA GLU A 17 -3.62 5.89 -15.09
C GLU A 17 -3.07 6.65 -13.88
N TYR A 18 -1.95 6.20 -13.31
CA TYR A 18 -1.27 6.94 -12.25
C TYR A 18 -0.82 8.33 -12.73
N GLN A 19 -0.19 8.40 -13.91
CA GLN A 19 0.26 9.67 -14.50
C GLN A 19 -0.90 10.63 -14.84
N ARG A 20 -2.07 10.08 -15.16
CA ARG A 20 -3.29 10.86 -15.37
C ARG A 20 -3.92 11.41 -14.09
N GLY A 21 -3.38 11.07 -12.95
CA GLY A 21 -3.90 11.57 -11.69
C GLY A 21 -4.94 10.67 -11.03
N GLN A 22 -5.18 9.46 -11.53
CA GLN A 22 -6.18 8.55 -10.99
C GLN A 22 -5.70 7.87 -9.69
N ASN A 23 -6.62 7.58 -8.79
CA ASN A 23 -6.42 6.60 -7.74
C ASN A 23 -6.45 5.20 -8.37
N LEU A 24 -5.82 4.22 -7.76
CA LEU A 24 -5.63 2.92 -8.39
C LEU A 24 -6.13 1.77 -7.52
N LEU A 25 -6.72 0.78 -8.19
CA LEU A 25 -7.02 -0.52 -7.63
C LEU A 25 -6.26 -1.59 -8.44
N CYS A 26 -5.11 -2.00 -7.92
CA CYS A 26 -4.24 -3.00 -8.54
C CYS A 26 -4.56 -4.38 -7.97
N HIS A 27 -5.25 -5.21 -8.72
CA HIS A 27 -5.54 -6.58 -8.31
C HIS A 27 -4.90 -7.60 -9.26
N GLY A 28 -4.55 -8.76 -8.74
CA GLY A 28 -3.94 -9.85 -9.50
C GLY A 28 -3.17 -10.79 -8.59
N VAL A 29 -2.73 -11.91 -9.15
CA VAL A 29 -1.97 -12.92 -8.40
C VAL A 29 -0.66 -12.37 -7.83
N ALA A 30 -0.14 -13.05 -6.80
CA ALA A 30 1.16 -12.70 -6.23
C ALA A 30 2.27 -12.72 -7.29
N GLY A 31 3.32 -11.95 -7.10
CA GLY A 31 4.48 -11.91 -8.02
C GLY A 31 4.28 -11.11 -9.30
N THR A 32 3.14 -10.46 -9.54
CA THR A 32 2.88 -9.66 -10.75
C THR A 32 3.45 -8.23 -10.69
N GLY A 33 4.14 -7.88 -9.61
CA GLY A 33 4.81 -6.58 -9.44
C GLY A 33 3.91 -5.43 -9.00
N LYS A 34 2.70 -5.70 -8.49
CA LYS A 34 1.76 -4.65 -8.03
C LYS A 34 2.41 -3.69 -7.02
N THR A 35 2.88 -4.23 -5.92
CA THR A 35 3.50 -3.45 -4.84
C THR A 35 4.79 -2.77 -5.30
N PHE A 36 5.62 -3.47 -6.07
CA PHE A 36 6.86 -2.91 -6.64
C PHE A 36 6.60 -1.69 -7.51
N LEU A 37 5.68 -1.80 -8.47
CA LEU A 37 5.33 -0.71 -9.37
C LEU A 37 4.68 0.45 -8.63
N SER A 38 3.80 0.16 -7.66
CA SER A 38 3.15 1.18 -6.84
C SER A 38 4.13 2.00 -6.02
N ILE A 39 5.12 1.34 -5.39
CA ILE A 39 6.19 2.01 -4.64
C ILE A 39 7.06 2.86 -5.58
N TYR A 40 7.41 2.33 -6.75
CA TYR A 40 8.19 3.08 -7.74
C TYR A 40 7.49 4.38 -8.15
N LEU A 41 6.23 4.30 -8.57
CA LEU A 41 5.44 5.46 -9.01
C LEU A 41 5.27 6.48 -7.89
N ALA A 42 5.02 6.01 -6.66
CA ALA A 42 4.92 6.86 -5.50
C ALA A 42 6.24 7.59 -5.20
N LEU A 43 7.36 6.86 -5.18
CA LEU A 43 8.67 7.45 -4.91
C LEU A 43 9.09 8.42 -6.01
N GLN A 44 8.79 8.13 -7.27
CA GLN A 44 9.02 9.07 -8.37
C GLN A 44 8.27 10.39 -8.11
N SER A 45 6.97 10.34 -7.82
CA SER A 45 6.15 11.53 -7.53
C SER A 45 6.65 12.32 -6.31
N ILE A 46 7.22 11.65 -5.31
CA ILE A 46 7.80 12.30 -4.13
C ILE A 46 9.11 12.99 -4.48
N LEU A 47 9.97 12.34 -5.26
CA LEU A 47 11.21 12.96 -5.74
C LEU A 47 10.95 14.16 -6.67
N GLU A 48 9.86 14.12 -7.40
CA GLU A 48 9.36 15.24 -8.23
C GLU A 48 8.59 16.30 -7.40
N GLN A 49 8.55 16.16 -6.07
CA GLN A 49 7.91 17.09 -5.12
C GLN A 49 6.38 17.26 -5.31
N GLN A 50 5.72 16.31 -5.98
CA GLN A 50 4.26 16.30 -6.12
C GLN A 50 3.56 15.93 -4.81
N PHE A 51 4.20 15.08 -4.02
CA PHE A 51 3.75 14.63 -2.69
C PHE A 51 4.91 14.66 -1.70
N LYS A 52 4.56 14.77 -0.42
CA LYS A 52 5.57 14.80 0.65
C LYS A 52 6.11 13.40 0.96
N ARG A 53 5.23 12.39 0.97
CA ARG A 53 5.54 11.08 1.56
C ARG A 53 4.74 9.95 0.93
N LEU A 54 5.31 8.75 0.93
CA LEU A 54 4.61 7.49 0.75
C LEU A 54 4.23 6.93 2.13
N THR A 55 2.95 6.76 2.39
CA THR A 55 2.44 6.05 3.57
C THR A 55 1.98 4.67 3.15
N ILE A 56 2.66 3.63 3.64
CA ILE A 56 2.30 2.24 3.39
C ILE A 56 1.42 1.76 4.55
N ILE A 57 0.24 1.29 4.24
CA ILE A 57 -0.74 0.77 5.21
C ILE A 57 -0.98 -0.70 4.92
N ARG A 58 -0.82 -1.53 5.94
CA ARG A 58 -1.08 -2.96 5.88
C ARG A 58 -1.86 -3.39 7.12
N SER A 59 -2.78 -4.34 6.96
CA SER A 59 -3.38 -5.02 8.12
C SER A 59 -2.34 -5.90 8.79
N VAL A 60 -2.18 -5.73 10.08
CA VAL A 60 -1.30 -6.55 10.92
C VAL A 60 -2.20 -7.52 11.67
N VAL A 61 -2.80 -8.47 10.95
CA VAL A 61 -3.49 -9.60 11.57
C VAL A 61 -2.42 -10.63 11.91
N ALA A 62 -2.40 -11.07 13.17
CA ALA A 62 -1.60 -12.23 13.55
C ALA A 62 -2.13 -13.43 12.76
N THR A 63 -1.46 -13.80 11.69
CA THR A 63 -1.72 -15.06 11.00
C THR A 63 -1.36 -16.19 11.97
N ARG A 64 -2.19 -17.23 12.04
CA ARG A 64 -1.98 -18.38 12.94
C ARG A 64 -0.63 -19.07 12.76
N ASP A 65 0.01 -18.88 11.61
CA ASP A 65 1.29 -19.49 11.27
C ASP A 65 2.52 -18.77 11.88
N MET A 66 2.34 -17.53 12.33
CA MET A 66 3.39 -16.79 13.02
C MET A 66 3.14 -16.71 14.51
N GLY A 67 2.93 -17.78 15.24
CA GLY A 67 2.76 -17.80 16.68
C GLY A 67 2.93 -16.46 17.41
N PHE A 68 2.73 -16.38 18.67
CA PHE A 68 3.01 -15.18 19.48
C PHE A 68 4.49 -14.78 19.27
N LEU A 69 4.76 -13.87 18.31
CA LEU A 69 6.11 -13.31 18.16
C LEU A 69 6.44 -12.57 19.46
N PRO A 70 7.40 -13.05 20.27
CA PRO A 70 7.86 -12.32 21.42
C PRO A 70 8.55 -11.05 20.92
N GLY A 71 8.21 -9.92 21.49
CA GLY A 71 8.83 -8.65 21.15
C GLY A 71 7.89 -7.45 21.28
N ASN A 72 8.48 -6.28 21.37
CA ASN A 72 7.74 -5.03 21.38
C ASN A 72 7.17 -4.74 19.97
N GLN A 73 6.24 -3.81 19.90
CA GLN A 73 5.50 -3.45 18.68
C GLN A 73 6.41 -3.06 17.49
N ALA A 74 7.57 -2.45 17.79
CA ALA A 74 8.57 -2.06 16.79
C ALA A 74 9.29 -3.27 16.16
N GLN A 75 9.46 -4.35 16.91
CA GLN A 75 10.06 -5.59 16.40
C GLN A 75 9.06 -6.36 15.53
N LYS A 76 7.77 -6.31 15.86
CA LYS A 76 6.70 -6.94 15.08
C LYS A 76 6.49 -6.24 13.74
N SER A 77 6.58 -4.91 13.69
CA SER A 77 6.43 -4.16 12.44
C SER A 77 7.57 -4.46 11.44
N LYS A 78 8.79 -4.71 11.91
CA LYS A 78 9.94 -5.02 11.03
C LYS A 78 9.71 -6.24 10.14
N VAL A 79 9.01 -7.26 10.63
CA VAL A 79 8.69 -8.45 9.83
C VAL A 79 7.78 -8.09 8.65
N TYR A 80 6.81 -7.21 8.88
CA TYR A 80 5.88 -6.75 7.83
C TYR A 80 6.52 -5.73 6.88
N GLU A 81 7.57 -5.04 7.30
CA GLU A 81 8.29 -4.07 6.48
C GLU A 81 9.31 -4.72 5.52
N GLY A 82 9.68 -5.99 5.74
CA GLY A 82 10.68 -6.70 4.94
C GLY A 82 10.53 -6.58 3.42
N PRO A 83 9.36 -6.81 2.84
CA PRO A 83 9.14 -6.66 1.41
C PRO A 83 9.43 -5.25 0.90
N TYR A 84 9.05 -4.22 1.64
CA TYR A 84 9.24 -2.82 1.25
C TYR A 84 10.70 -2.41 1.35
N TYR A 85 11.41 -2.93 2.35
CA TYR A 85 12.84 -2.79 2.50
C TYR A 85 13.56 -3.31 1.25
N SER A 86 13.25 -4.53 0.83
CA SER A 86 13.84 -5.15 -0.35
C SER A 86 13.57 -4.36 -1.62
N ILE A 87 12.30 -3.92 -1.82
CA ILE A 87 11.91 -3.14 -2.99
C ILE A 87 12.67 -1.81 -3.05
N CYS A 88 12.71 -1.06 -1.95
CA CYS A 88 13.40 0.23 -1.93
C CYS A 88 14.90 0.08 -2.18
N ASN A 89 15.52 -0.93 -1.58
CA ASN A 89 16.94 -1.19 -1.77
C ASN A 89 17.25 -1.57 -3.24
N GLU A 90 16.40 -2.37 -3.87
CA GLU A 90 16.51 -2.69 -5.29
C GLU A 90 16.37 -1.45 -6.17
N LEU A 91 15.35 -0.63 -5.92
CA LEU A 91 15.04 0.58 -6.70
C LEU A 91 16.15 1.65 -6.62
N PHE A 92 16.83 1.77 -5.51
CA PHE A 92 17.92 2.72 -5.34
C PHE A 92 19.32 2.11 -5.55
N GLY A 93 19.41 0.78 -5.63
CA GLY A 93 20.68 0.07 -5.80
C GLY A 93 21.62 0.17 -4.60
N ARG A 94 21.05 0.31 -3.39
CA ARG A 94 21.80 0.41 -2.12
C ARG A 94 21.06 -0.26 -0.97
N GLY A 95 21.80 -0.90 -0.07
CA GLY A 95 21.23 -1.74 1.00
C GLY A 95 20.58 -1.01 2.17
N ASP A 96 20.69 0.30 2.25
CA ASP A 96 20.14 1.15 3.32
C ASP A 96 19.07 2.15 2.82
N ALA A 97 18.61 1.99 1.58
CA ALA A 97 17.70 2.95 0.94
C ALA A 97 16.40 3.14 1.74
N TYR A 98 15.79 2.06 2.19
CA TYR A 98 14.54 2.13 2.94
C TYR A 98 14.69 2.92 4.25
N GLU A 99 15.76 2.66 5.00
CA GLU A 99 16.04 3.38 6.25
C GLU A 99 16.31 4.86 6.01
N LEU A 100 17.05 5.21 4.97
CA LEU A 100 17.28 6.60 4.60
C LEU A 100 15.99 7.33 4.19
N LEU A 101 15.11 6.67 3.45
CA LEU A 101 13.80 7.23 3.09
C LEU A 101 12.93 7.45 4.34
N LYS A 102 12.99 6.55 5.32
CA LYS A 102 12.30 6.73 6.62
C LYS A 102 12.90 7.91 7.39
N LEU A 103 14.21 8.01 7.50
CA LEU A 103 14.89 9.12 8.18
C LEU A 103 14.56 10.48 7.56
N LYS A 104 14.40 10.54 6.23
CA LYS A 104 14.01 11.74 5.50
C LYS A 104 12.52 12.00 5.50
N ASP A 105 11.74 11.21 6.22
CA ASP A 105 10.26 11.30 6.25
C ASP A 105 9.59 11.16 4.87
N MET A 106 10.26 10.48 3.94
CA MET A 106 9.74 10.21 2.58
C MET A 106 8.94 8.91 2.51
N ILE A 107 9.15 8.00 3.45
CA ILE A 107 8.38 6.76 3.63
C ILE A 107 7.94 6.62 5.08
N LYS A 108 6.71 6.16 5.27
CA LYS A 108 6.17 5.76 6.57
C LYS A 108 5.41 4.44 6.41
N PHE A 109 5.70 3.48 7.27
CA PHE A 109 4.89 2.28 7.42
C PHE A 109 3.97 2.42 8.63
N THR A 110 2.71 2.01 8.49
CA THR A 110 1.74 1.99 9.59
C THR A 110 0.74 0.86 9.40
N SER A 111 0.12 0.42 10.50
CA SER A 111 -1.00 -0.51 10.42
C SER A 111 -2.33 0.23 10.50
N THR A 112 -3.40 -0.44 10.10
CA THR A 112 -4.78 0.08 10.18
C THR A 112 -5.18 0.53 11.57
N SER A 113 -4.60 -0.07 12.62
CA SER A 113 -4.87 0.28 14.01
C SER A 113 -4.35 1.66 14.42
N PHE A 114 -3.31 2.18 13.75
CA PHE A 114 -2.63 3.43 14.13
C PHE A 114 -3.02 4.64 13.31
N ILE A 115 -3.87 4.50 12.29
CA ILE A 115 -4.31 5.64 11.47
C ILE A 115 -5.58 6.30 12.01
N ARG A 116 -6.22 5.73 13.03
CA ARG A 116 -7.43 6.30 13.65
C ARG A 116 -7.13 7.67 14.26
N GLY A 117 -8.03 8.63 14.03
CA GLY A 117 -7.90 9.98 14.60
C GLY A 117 -6.87 10.88 13.92
N THR A 118 -6.21 10.44 12.84
CA THR A 118 -5.27 11.26 12.08
C THR A 118 -5.82 11.61 10.70
N THR A 119 -5.49 12.79 10.20
CA THR A 119 -5.72 13.16 8.79
C THR A 119 -4.41 13.02 8.03
N ILE A 120 -4.46 12.41 6.86
CA ILE A 120 -3.29 12.19 6.00
C ILE A 120 -3.38 13.20 4.85
N GLU A 121 -2.38 14.05 4.69
CA GLU A 121 -2.33 15.07 3.64
C GLU A 121 -1.01 15.03 2.88
N ASN A 122 -1.03 15.46 1.62
CA ASN A 122 0.15 15.52 0.74
C ASN A 122 0.89 14.19 0.62
N ASN A 123 0.16 13.08 0.55
CA ASN A 123 0.70 11.73 0.57
C ASN A 123 0.24 10.91 -0.63
N VAL A 124 1.11 9.99 -1.06
CA VAL A 124 0.68 8.78 -1.74
C VAL A 124 0.44 7.71 -0.68
N ILE A 125 -0.73 7.09 -0.68
CA ILE A 125 -1.12 6.04 0.26
C ILE A 125 -1.14 4.72 -0.49
N LEU A 126 -0.28 3.79 -0.11
CA LEU A 126 -0.29 2.41 -0.59
C LEU A 126 -0.98 1.53 0.44
N VAL A 127 -2.15 1.02 0.11
CA VAL A 127 -2.87 0.02 0.91
C VAL A 127 -2.52 -1.35 0.35
N ASP A 128 -1.58 -2.02 1.01
CA ASP A 128 -1.06 -3.31 0.53
C ASP A 128 -1.73 -4.50 1.21
N GLU A 129 -1.84 -5.62 0.49
CA GLU A 129 -2.55 -6.83 0.92
C GLU A 129 -4.00 -6.53 1.36
N CYS A 130 -4.67 -5.63 0.64
CA CYS A 130 -5.99 -5.13 1.02
C CYS A 130 -7.08 -6.20 1.03
N GLN A 131 -6.87 -7.39 0.40
CA GLN A 131 -7.76 -8.53 0.50
C GLN A 131 -7.88 -9.10 1.92
N ASN A 132 -6.92 -8.78 2.79
CA ASN A 132 -6.90 -9.23 4.19
C ASN A 132 -7.46 -8.17 5.16
N MET A 133 -7.99 -7.06 4.64
CA MET A 133 -8.63 -6.01 5.43
C MET A 133 -10.14 -6.18 5.47
N THR A 134 -10.72 -5.89 6.62
CA THR A 134 -12.18 -5.79 6.77
C THR A 134 -12.71 -4.53 6.09
N PHE A 135 -14.01 -4.49 5.82
CA PHE A 135 -14.67 -3.28 5.31
C PHE A 135 -14.40 -2.07 6.21
N HIS A 136 -14.48 -2.26 7.52
CA HIS A 136 -14.25 -1.20 8.50
C HIS A 136 -12.82 -0.65 8.46
N GLU A 137 -11.81 -1.50 8.26
CA GLU A 137 -10.41 -1.06 8.09
C GLU A 137 -10.24 -0.22 6.82
N LEU A 138 -10.81 -0.68 5.70
CA LEU A 138 -10.74 0.02 4.42
C LEU A 138 -11.48 1.36 4.45
N ASP A 139 -12.67 1.39 5.06
CA ASP A 139 -13.45 2.63 5.27
C ASP A 139 -12.69 3.62 6.17
N THR A 140 -12.07 3.11 7.23
CA THR A 140 -11.21 3.93 8.11
C THR A 140 -10.09 4.59 7.32
N ILE A 141 -9.43 3.89 6.40
CA ILE A 141 -8.37 4.46 5.58
C ILE A 141 -8.90 5.60 4.71
N ILE A 142 -9.99 5.35 3.98
CA ILE A 142 -10.56 6.35 3.04
C ILE A 142 -11.00 7.60 3.78
N THR A 143 -11.62 7.46 4.94
CA THR A 143 -12.11 8.60 5.73
C THR A 143 -10.98 9.43 6.36
N ARG A 144 -9.72 8.99 6.29
CA ARG A 144 -8.54 9.74 6.77
C ARG A 144 -7.83 10.52 5.67
N LEU A 145 -8.24 10.37 4.42
CA LEU A 145 -7.64 11.08 3.30
C LEU A 145 -8.03 12.55 3.34
N GLY A 146 -7.04 13.40 3.43
CA GLY A 146 -7.18 14.86 3.35
C GLY A 146 -6.76 15.39 1.99
N ARG A 147 -6.26 16.62 1.97
CA ARG A 147 -5.88 17.32 0.74
C ARG A 147 -4.67 16.71 0.08
N ASN A 148 -4.65 16.75 -1.26
CA ASN A 148 -3.53 16.31 -2.09
C ASN A 148 -3.06 14.90 -1.73
N CYS A 149 -3.99 13.93 -1.78
CA CYS A 149 -3.68 12.52 -1.57
C CYS A 149 -3.93 11.72 -2.85
N ARG A 150 -3.10 10.71 -3.06
CA ARG A 150 -3.29 9.68 -4.07
C ARG A 150 -3.33 8.34 -3.37
N ILE A 151 -4.33 7.50 -3.64
CA ILE A 151 -4.43 6.18 -3.04
C ILE A 151 -4.25 5.07 -4.08
N ILE A 152 -3.50 4.04 -3.69
CA ILE A 152 -3.28 2.82 -4.47
C ILE A 152 -3.64 1.64 -3.58
N PHE A 153 -4.63 0.86 -3.98
CA PHE A 153 -4.95 -0.42 -3.35
C PHE A 153 -4.25 -1.54 -4.11
N CYS A 154 -3.54 -2.40 -3.39
CA CYS A 154 -2.91 -3.60 -3.94
C CYS A 154 -3.42 -4.84 -3.21
N GLY A 155 -3.80 -5.86 -3.97
CA GLY A 155 -4.27 -7.11 -3.37
C GLY A 155 -4.47 -8.24 -4.36
N ASP A 156 -4.57 -9.46 -3.84
CA ASP A 156 -5.00 -10.65 -4.55
C ASP A 156 -6.33 -11.14 -3.97
N PHE A 157 -7.43 -10.72 -4.57
CA PHE A 157 -8.77 -11.05 -4.07
C PHE A 157 -9.18 -12.52 -4.23
N ARG A 158 -8.33 -13.34 -4.83
CA ARG A 158 -8.48 -14.80 -4.86
C ARG A 158 -7.93 -15.47 -3.60
N GLN A 159 -7.03 -14.78 -2.90
CA GLN A 159 -6.38 -15.23 -1.68
C GLN A 159 -6.73 -14.25 -0.55
N SER A 160 -7.68 -14.62 0.29
CA SER A 160 -8.06 -13.80 1.44
C SER A 160 -7.96 -14.63 2.71
N ASP A 161 -7.24 -14.12 3.70
CA ASP A 161 -7.11 -14.73 5.02
C ASP A 161 -8.31 -14.41 5.94
N LEU A 162 -9.30 -13.66 5.43
CA LEU A 162 -10.53 -13.35 6.16
C LEU A 162 -11.33 -14.63 6.38
N GLN A 163 -11.50 -15.01 7.65
CA GLN A 163 -12.14 -16.26 8.01
C GLN A 163 -13.67 -16.14 8.05
N LYS A 164 -14.18 -14.97 8.45
CA LYS A 164 -15.61 -14.70 8.54
C LYS A 164 -16.20 -14.39 7.17
N GLU A 165 -17.33 -15.01 6.86
CA GLU A 165 -18.04 -14.74 5.60
C GLU A 165 -18.52 -13.30 5.53
N GLU A 166 -18.89 -12.71 6.64
CA GLU A 166 -19.30 -11.31 6.77
C GLU A 166 -18.18 -10.34 6.35
N ASP A 167 -16.94 -10.61 6.76
CA ASP A 167 -15.77 -9.80 6.37
C ASP A 167 -15.45 -9.93 4.88
N ARG A 168 -15.57 -11.13 4.31
CA ARG A 168 -15.42 -11.35 2.87
C ARG A 168 -16.49 -10.63 2.05
N ASN A 169 -17.71 -10.63 2.52
CA ASN A 169 -18.82 -9.89 1.91
C ASN A 169 -18.61 -8.38 2.02
N GLY A 170 -18.09 -7.90 3.15
CA GLY A 170 -17.70 -6.51 3.34
C GLY A 170 -16.64 -6.06 2.33
N LEU A 171 -15.60 -6.86 2.12
CA LEU A 171 -14.57 -6.61 1.11
C LEU A 171 -15.16 -6.54 -0.30
N ARG A 172 -16.06 -7.46 -0.67
CA ARG A 172 -16.74 -7.44 -1.98
C ARG A 172 -17.58 -6.18 -2.17
N LYS A 173 -18.31 -5.74 -1.13
CA LYS A 173 -19.07 -4.48 -1.15
C LYS A 173 -18.15 -3.28 -1.37
N PHE A 174 -17.06 -3.22 -0.63
CA PHE A 174 -16.05 -2.17 -0.75
C PHE A 174 -15.49 -2.09 -2.19
N MET A 175 -15.14 -3.23 -2.77
CA MET A 175 -14.64 -3.31 -4.15
C MET A 175 -15.66 -2.77 -5.17
N ASN A 176 -16.94 -3.07 -4.97
CA ASN A 176 -18.00 -2.57 -5.85
C ASN A 176 -18.18 -1.06 -5.71
N VAL A 177 -18.11 -0.52 -4.50
CA VAL A 177 -18.16 0.93 -4.25
C VAL A 177 -17.01 1.63 -4.96
N ILE A 178 -15.77 1.18 -4.73
CA ILE A 178 -14.57 1.78 -5.32
C ILE A 178 -14.61 1.78 -6.84
N LYS A 179 -14.98 0.66 -7.47
CA LYS A 179 -15.07 0.57 -8.96
C LYS A 179 -16.03 1.56 -9.58
N ASN A 180 -17.01 2.04 -8.83
CA ASN A 180 -18.01 3.00 -9.30
C ASN A 180 -17.71 4.45 -8.86
N MET A 181 -16.65 4.69 -8.11
CA MET A 181 -16.23 6.03 -7.70
C MET A 181 -15.55 6.76 -8.85
N LYS A 182 -15.85 8.06 -9.00
CA LYS A 182 -15.12 8.92 -9.94
C LYS A 182 -13.68 9.11 -9.44
N GLY A 183 -12.70 9.00 -10.33
CA GLY A 183 -11.28 9.19 -10.01
C GLY A 183 -10.53 7.94 -9.52
N MET A 184 -11.16 6.76 -9.73
CA MET A 184 -10.55 5.46 -9.44
C MET A 184 -10.26 4.69 -10.74
#